data_25fb9b255adeefde9376631a0b4e4385
#
_entry.id   25fb9b255adeefde9376631a0b4e4385
#
_cell.length_a   1.000
_cell.length_b   1.000
_cell.length_c   1.000
_cell.angle_alpha   90.00
_cell.angle_beta   90.00
_cell.angle_gamma   90.00
#
_symmetry.space_group_name_H-M   'P 1'
#
loop_
_entity.id
_entity.type
_entity.pdbx_description
1 polymer ?
#
loop_
_entity_poly.entity_id
_entity_poly.type
_entity_poly.pdbx_seq_one_letter_code
_entity_poly.pdbx_strand_id
1 'polypeptide(L)'
;MFFALVIGHSLADYPLQGEFISVAKNRHADAKYLFGGNNPPPGLWAQILSAHALIHAGTVWMITGSVVLAAIEALLHWFIDFAKCEKWTSLTTDQILHVLCKAGYAAAIASGASWVTWTP
;
A
#
# COMPACT_ATOMS: atom_id res chain seq x y z
N MET A 1 -3.66 -9.78 -16.03
CA MET A 1 -3.59 -8.49 -15.31
C MET A 1 -3.96 -8.63 -13.83
N PHE A 2 -5.18 -8.99 -13.45
CA PHE A 2 -5.61 -9.08 -12.05
C PHE A 2 -4.69 -9.95 -11.18
N PHE A 3 -4.38 -11.16 -11.63
CA PHE A 3 -3.52 -12.09 -10.88
C PHE A 3 -2.11 -11.50 -10.64
N ALA A 4 -1.53 -10.83 -11.64
CA ALA A 4 -0.24 -10.17 -11.47
C ALA A 4 -0.30 -9.04 -10.43
N LEU A 5 -1.38 -8.26 -10.40
CA LEU A 5 -1.59 -7.21 -9.40
C LEU A 5 -1.72 -7.77 -7.98
N VAL A 6 -2.40 -8.92 -7.82
CA VAL A 6 -2.50 -9.61 -6.51
C VAL A 6 -1.14 -10.16 -6.06
N ILE A 7 -0.35 -10.73 -6.98
CA ILE A 7 1.03 -11.16 -6.69
C ILE A 7 1.89 -9.97 -6.27
N GLY A 8 1.84 -8.86 -7.02
CA GLY A 8 2.59 -7.64 -6.68
C GLY A 8 2.22 -7.08 -5.31
N HIS A 9 0.93 -7.07 -4.99
CA HIS A 9 0.44 -6.70 -3.67
C HIS A 9 1.01 -7.61 -2.57
N SER A 10 0.94 -8.93 -2.77
CA SER A 10 1.45 -9.90 -1.79
C SER A 10 2.96 -9.77 -1.58
N LEU A 11 3.73 -9.50 -2.64
CA LEU A 11 5.17 -9.25 -2.52
C LEU A 11 5.48 -7.99 -1.73
N ALA A 12 4.70 -6.93 -1.92
CA ALA A 12 4.87 -5.68 -1.20
C ALA A 12 4.46 -5.77 0.27
N ASP A 13 3.38 -6.51 0.58
CA ASP A 13 2.84 -6.64 1.94
C ASP A 13 3.63 -7.60 2.83
N TYR A 14 4.26 -8.63 2.27
CA TYR A 14 4.96 -9.63 3.07
C TYR A 14 6.48 -9.51 2.95
N PRO A 15 7.15 -9.90 1.85
CA PRO A 15 8.60 -9.86 1.80
C PRO A 15 9.20 -8.45 1.89
N LEU A 16 8.58 -7.45 1.25
CA LEU A 16 9.13 -6.09 1.18
C LEU A 16 8.74 -5.21 2.37
N GLN A 17 7.68 -5.55 3.11
CA GLN A 17 7.28 -4.77 4.26
C GLN A 17 8.27 -4.94 5.43
N GLY A 18 8.62 -6.19 5.78
CA GLY A 18 9.47 -6.49 6.93
C GLY A 18 8.90 -6.00 8.26
N GLU A 19 9.56 -6.36 9.36
CA GLU A 19 9.12 -5.99 10.71
C GLU A 19 9.20 -4.48 10.95
N PHE A 20 10.26 -3.84 10.51
CA PHE A 20 10.44 -2.40 10.71
C PHE A 20 9.28 -1.59 10.14
N ILE A 21 8.93 -1.82 8.88
CA ILE A 21 7.83 -1.09 8.23
C ILE A 21 6.49 -1.43 8.90
N SER A 22 6.24 -2.72 9.18
CA SER A 22 4.96 -3.16 9.74
C SER A 22 4.65 -2.54 11.09
N VAL A 23 5.68 -2.34 11.92
CA VAL A 23 5.55 -1.73 13.26
C VAL A 23 5.63 -0.21 13.18
N ALA A 24 6.65 0.33 12.51
CA ALA A 24 6.92 1.77 12.52
C ALA A 24 5.90 2.62 11.75
N LYS A 25 5.14 2.04 10.79
CA LYS A 25 4.03 2.73 10.12
C LYS A 25 2.78 2.91 11.00
N ASN A 26 2.70 2.22 12.13
CA ASN A 26 1.57 2.30 13.05
C ASN A 26 1.93 3.20 14.24
N ARG A 27 1.33 4.39 14.31
CA ARG A 27 1.58 5.37 15.38
C ARG A 27 1.17 4.89 16.79
N HIS A 28 0.38 3.83 16.90
CA HIS A 28 -0.07 3.24 18.16
C HIS A 28 0.76 2.02 18.58
N ALA A 29 1.67 1.54 17.72
CA ALA A 29 2.52 0.41 18.06
C ALA A 29 3.65 0.82 19.00
N ASP A 30 4.03 -0.08 19.90
CA ASP A 30 5.25 0.10 20.68
C ASP A 30 6.47 -0.23 19.82
N ALA A 31 7.05 0.80 19.23
CA ALA A 31 8.21 0.68 18.34
C ALA A 31 9.56 0.92 19.06
N LYS A 32 9.57 1.13 20.38
CA LYS A 32 10.79 1.50 21.12
C LYS A 32 11.94 0.52 20.93
N TYR A 33 11.64 -0.77 20.84
CA TYR A 33 12.68 -1.79 20.64
C TYR A 33 13.44 -1.64 19.32
N LEU A 34 12.79 -1.06 18.28
CA LEU A 34 13.44 -0.75 17.01
C LEU A 34 14.41 0.45 17.10
N PHE A 35 14.31 1.24 18.18
CA PHE A 35 15.08 2.47 18.41
C PHE A 35 15.93 2.41 19.69
N GLY A 36 16.38 1.22 20.06
CA GLY A 36 17.26 1.05 21.23
C GLY A 36 16.62 1.45 22.56
N GLY A 37 15.30 1.29 22.69
CA GLY A 37 14.53 1.64 23.89
C GLY A 37 14.01 3.09 23.90
N ASN A 38 14.37 3.91 22.93
CA ASN A 38 13.91 5.29 22.81
C ASN A 38 12.60 5.37 22.03
N ASN A 39 11.86 6.48 22.19
CA ASN A 39 10.71 6.74 21.34
C ASN A 39 11.15 7.00 19.89
N PRO A 40 10.39 6.52 18.89
CA PRO A 40 10.64 6.88 17.49
C PRO A 40 10.49 8.40 17.29
N PRO A 41 11.18 8.98 16.30
CA PRO A 41 11.04 10.41 15.97
C PRO A 41 9.56 10.78 15.71
N PRO A 42 9.12 11.97 16.14
CA PRO A 42 7.76 12.45 15.88
C PRO A 42 7.45 12.44 14.39
N GLY A 43 6.28 11.91 14.00
CA GLY A 43 5.83 11.87 12.60
C GLY A 43 6.49 10.78 11.74
N LEU A 44 7.41 10.00 12.26
CA LEU A 44 8.07 8.91 11.50
C LEU A 44 7.07 7.93 10.93
N TRP A 45 6.01 7.59 11.68
CA TRP A 45 4.97 6.68 11.23
C TRP A 45 4.35 7.08 9.88
N ALA A 46 4.11 8.38 9.69
CA ALA A 46 3.51 8.87 8.43
C ALA A 46 4.49 8.74 7.26
N GLN A 47 5.79 8.96 7.49
CA GLN A 47 6.82 8.76 6.47
C GLN A 47 6.94 7.28 6.09
N ILE A 48 6.95 6.38 7.08
CA ILE A 48 7.04 4.93 6.84
C ILE A 48 5.78 4.42 6.15
N LEU A 49 4.59 4.85 6.56
CA LEU A 49 3.33 4.52 5.89
C LEU A 49 3.31 5.00 4.44
N SER A 50 3.79 6.22 4.19
CA SER A 50 3.89 6.78 2.84
C SER A 50 4.89 5.99 1.98
N ALA A 51 6.05 5.64 2.52
CA ALA A 51 7.04 4.82 1.82
C ALA A 51 6.46 3.44 1.46
N HIS A 52 5.71 2.80 2.38
CA HIS A 52 5.03 1.53 2.12
C HIS A 52 3.98 1.66 1.01
N ALA A 53 3.16 2.70 1.06
CA ALA A 53 2.17 2.96 0.01
C ALA A 53 2.83 3.20 -1.37
N LEU A 54 3.99 3.87 -1.41
CA LEU A 54 4.77 4.06 -2.64
C LEU A 54 5.38 2.76 -3.18
N ILE A 55 5.77 1.82 -2.32
CA ILE A 55 6.20 0.48 -2.76
C ILE A 55 5.04 -0.21 -3.52
N HIS A 56 3.82 -0.17 -2.98
CA HIS A 56 2.63 -0.71 -3.65
C HIS A 56 2.32 0.01 -4.96
N ALA A 57 2.38 1.33 -4.97
CA ALA A 57 2.22 2.14 -6.19
C ALA A 57 3.25 1.75 -7.26
N GLY A 58 4.52 1.53 -6.87
CA GLY A 58 5.57 1.08 -7.75
C GLY A 58 5.27 -0.29 -8.38
N THR A 59 4.74 -1.24 -7.59
CA THR A 59 4.34 -2.55 -8.15
C THR A 59 3.19 -2.43 -9.14
N VAL A 60 2.20 -1.59 -8.85
CA VAL A 60 1.10 -1.31 -9.80
C VAL A 60 1.63 -0.68 -11.07
N TRP A 61 2.53 0.32 -10.96
CA TRP A 61 3.15 0.95 -12.13
C TRP A 61 3.92 -0.06 -12.99
N MET A 62 4.78 -0.86 -12.38
CA MET A 62 5.57 -1.86 -13.10
C MET A 62 4.71 -2.89 -13.83
N ILE A 63 3.57 -3.27 -13.25
CA ILE A 63 2.68 -4.28 -13.83
C ILE A 63 1.79 -3.69 -14.93
N THR A 64 1.30 -2.45 -14.73
CA THR A 64 0.30 -1.84 -15.62
C THR A 64 0.85 -0.85 -16.62
N GLY A 65 2.04 -0.27 -16.36
CA GLY A 65 2.58 0.87 -17.09
C GLY A 65 1.84 2.20 -16.81
N SER A 66 0.80 2.20 -15.96
CA SER A 66 -0.05 3.36 -15.72
C SER A 66 0.41 4.14 -14.49
N VAL A 67 0.91 5.35 -14.68
CA VAL A 67 1.23 6.29 -13.60
C VAL A 67 -0.04 6.72 -12.86
N VAL A 68 -1.17 6.83 -13.56
CA VAL A 68 -2.45 7.20 -12.95
C VAL A 68 -2.92 6.14 -11.96
N LEU A 69 -2.88 4.87 -12.35
CA LEU A 69 -3.24 3.77 -11.43
C LEU A 69 -2.26 3.68 -10.25
N ALA A 70 -0.98 3.93 -10.48
CA ALA A 70 0.01 3.98 -9.42
C ALA A 70 -0.29 5.10 -8.40
N ALA A 71 -0.64 6.30 -8.87
CA ALA A 71 -1.01 7.41 -8.01
C ALA A 71 -2.29 7.10 -7.21
N ILE A 72 -3.29 6.51 -7.84
CA ILE A 72 -4.52 6.06 -7.17
C ILE A 72 -4.18 5.00 -6.11
N GLU A 73 -3.32 4.03 -6.45
CA GLU A 73 -2.87 3.02 -5.49
C GLU A 73 -2.17 3.65 -4.29
N ALA A 74 -1.25 4.60 -4.49
CA ALA A 74 -0.56 5.27 -3.39
C ALA A 74 -1.55 5.88 -2.40
N LEU A 75 -2.58 6.57 -2.89
CA LEU A 75 -3.60 7.20 -2.06
C LEU A 75 -4.50 6.18 -1.36
N LEU A 76 -5.07 5.22 -2.11
CA LEU A 76 -5.99 4.23 -1.56
C LEU A 76 -5.27 3.31 -0.56
N HIS A 77 -4.06 2.83 -0.89
CA HIS A 77 -3.28 1.99 -0.01
C HIS A 77 -2.95 2.71 1.30
N TRP A 78 -2.53 3.99 1.21
CA TRP A 78 -2.23 4.80 2.37
C TRP A 78 -3.44 4.90 3.33
N PHE A 79 -4.63 5.20 2.79
CA PHE A 79 -5.84 5.35 3.61
C PHE A 79 -6.34 4.02 4.18
N ILE A 80 -6.29 2.93 3.41
CA ILE A 80 -6.72 1.60 3.87
C ILE A 80 -5.82 1.13 5.01
N ASP A 81 -4.50 1.23 4.84
CA ASP A 81 -3.53 0.86 5.87
C ASP A 81 -3.62 1.76 7.11
N PHE A 82 -3.84 3.07 6.92
CA PHE A 82 -4.08 3.98 8.01
C PHE A 82 -5.31 3.56 8.83
N ALA A 83 -6.42 3.25 8.17
CA ALA A 83 -7.65 2.79 8.83
C ALA A 83 -7.42 1.49 9.63
N LYS A 84 -6.60 0.57 9.12
CA LYS A 84 -6.19 -0.63 9.87
C LYS A 84 -5.34 -0.27 11.09
N CYS A 85 -4.37 0.63 10.96
CA CYS A 85 -3.54 1.09 12.08
C CYS A 85 -4.37 1.78 13.16
N GLU A 86 -5.42 2.52 12.78
CA GLU A 86 -6.40 3.13 13.69
C GLU A 86 -7.39 2.12 14.29
N LYS A 87 -7.31 0.84 13.91
CA LYS A 87 -8.25 -0.23 14.32
C LYS A 87 -9.70 0.01 13.88
N TRP A 88 -9.91 0.82 12.82
CA TRP A 88 -11.23 1.00 12.21
C TRP A 88 -11.64 -0.20 11.36
N THR A 89 -10.66 -0.93 10.84
CA THR A 89 -10.86 -2.15 10.07
C THR A 89 -10.04 -3.30 10.64
N SER A 90 -10.49 -4.54 10.38
CA SER A 90 -9.72 -5.74 10.69
C SER A 90 -8.67 -6.02 9.62
N LEU A 91 -7.69 -6.89 9.91
CA LEU A 91 -6.73 -7.36 8.91
C LEU A 91 -7.44 -8.00 7.70
N THR A 92 -8.48 -8.78 7.92
CA THR A 92 -9.24 -9.42 6.83
C THR A 92 -9.93 -8.38 5.95
N THR A 93 -10.58 -7.38 6.56
CA THR A 93 -11.24 -6.28 5.83
C THR A 93 -10.22 -5.48 5.01
N ASP A 94 -9.09 -5.16 5.59
CA ASP A 94 -7.96 -4.49 4.95
C ASP A 94 -7.52 -5.24 3.69
N GLN A 95 -7.25 -6.53 3.79
CA GLN A 95 -6.82 -7.35 2.66
C GLN A 95 -7.89 -7.46 1.56
N ILE A 96 -9.18 -7.57 1.93
CA ILE A 96 -10.28 -7.57 0.97
C ILE A 96 -10.33 -6.25 0.21
N LEU A 97 -10.21 -5.11 0.89
CA LEU A 97 -10.21 -3.79 0.26
C LEU A 97 -9.07 -3.64 -0.75
N HIS A 98 -7.86 -4.09 -0.40
CA HIS A 98 -6.73 -4.07 -1.32
C HIS A 98 -6.97 -4.94 -2.56
N VAL A 99 -7.51 -6.15 -2.40
CA VAL A 99 -7.84 -7.03 -3.53
C VAL A 99 -8.93 -6.43 -4.41
N LEU A 100 -9.94 -5.78 -3.83
CA LEU A 100 -10.98 -5.08 -4.59
C LEU A 100 -10.41 -3.90 -5.42
N CYS A 101 -9.45 -3.15 -4.88
CA CYS A 101 -8.73 -2.14 -5.66
C CYS A 101 -8.04 -2.76 -6.88
N LYS A 102 -7.36 -3.90 -6.73
CA LYS A 102 -6.70 -4.61 -7.84
C LYS A 102 -7.71 -5.10 -8.89
N ALA A 103 -8.88 -5.58 -8.46
CA ALA A 103 -9.96 -5.95 -9.37
C ALA A 103 -10.48 -4.72 -10.15
N GLY A 104 -10.64 -3.58 -9.48
CA GLY A 104 -11.03 -2.32 -10.10
C GLY A 104 -10.02 -1.85 -11.16
N TYR A 105 -8.71 -1.92 -10.88
CA TYR A 105 -7.66 -1.56 -11.84
C TYR A 105 -7.69 -2.48 -13.06
N ALA A 106 -7.80 -3.79 -12.84
CA ALA A 106 -7.88 -4.76 -13.93
C ALA A 106 -9.12 -4.52 -14.82
N ALA A 107 -10.25 -4.20 -14.21
CA ALA A 107 -11.49 -3.86 -14.94
C ALA A 107 -11.34 -2.56 -15.73
N ALA A 108 -10.74 -1.51 -15.15
CA ALA A 108 -10.50 -0.25 -15.84
C ALA A 108 -9.58 -0.43 -17.07
N ILE A 109 -8.54 -1.23 -16.97
CA ILE A 109 -7.66 -1.57 -18.09
C ILE A 109 -8.43 -2.37 -19.15
N ALA A 110 -9.20 -3.39 -18.73
CA ALA A 110 -9.96 -4.23 -19.66
C ALA A 110 -11.05 -3.47 -20.41
N SER A 111 -11.62 -2.41 -19.80
CA SER A 111 -12.61 -1.54 -20.44
C SER A 111 -12.01 -0.59 -21.48
N GLY A 112 -10.68 -0.49 -21.58
CA GLY A 112 -10.01 0.44 -22.49
C GLY A 112 -10.17 1.91 -22.09
N ALA A 113 -10.39 2.20 -20.80
CA ALA A 113 -10.55 3.55 -20.30
C ALA A 113 -9.31 4.42 -20.62
N SER A 114 -9.48 5.47 -21.39
CA SER A 114 -8.37 6.29 -21.93
C SER A 114 -7.52 6.96 -20.84
N TRP A 115 -8.11 7.28 -19.70
CA TRP A 115 -7.39 7.88 -18.56
C TRP A 115 -6.39 6.94 -17.89
N VAL A 116 -6.54 5.62 -18.10
CA VAL A 116 -5.62 4.61 -17.54
C VAL A 116 -4.30 4.56 -18.30
N THR A 117 -4.31 4.91 -19.58
CA THR A 117 -3.17 4.76 -20.50
C THR A 117 -2.31 6.01 -20.60
N TRP A 118 -2.54 7.03 -19.75
CA TRP A 118 -1.69 8.22 -19.75
C TRP A 118 -0.27 7.84 -19.31
N THR A 119 0.62 7.78 -20.27
CA THR A 119 2.08 7.68 -20.06
C THR A 119 2.67 9.05 -20.32
N PRO A 120 3.43 9.63 -19.38
CA PRO A 120 4.11 10.90 -19.62
C PRO A 120 5.14 10.79 -20.74
#